data_96c4f6f20721df5e4c1f3d94efe568bf
#
_entry.id   96c4f6f20721df5e4c1f3d94efe568bf
#
_cell.length_a   1.000
_cell.length_b   1.000
_cell.length_c   1.000
_cell.angle_alpha   90.00
_cell.angle_beta   90.00
_cell.angle_gamma   90.00
#
_symmetry.space_group_name_H-M   'P 1'
#
loop_
_entity.id
_entity.type
_entity.pdbx_description
1 polymer ?
#
loop_
_entity_poly.entity_id
_entity_poly.type
_entity_poly.pdbx_seq_one_letter_code
_entity_poly.pdbx_strand_id
1 'polypeptide(L)'
;VQKEVDALLLSGSFLASGSVLAQVHHVGADNYAAKLMLEAKTVKPINSRIMKSLDKLAGFTGKIIIPFGLALLLEALILKGLPLKSSVVNSSTALLGMLPKGIALLTITSLLTAVIKLGLKKVLVQEMYSVETLARVDMLCLDKTGTITQGKMQVEAVLPLTATYGDEAIASILTSYIAHSEDKNPTAQAIRQRFVGEVAYPMLSNLPFSSDRKWGAMELEGLGTVFLGAPEMLLENEVPEAREALERGSRVLVLALSQEKLDHHKPQKPSDIQALALLEILDP
;
A
#
# COMPACT_ATOMS: atom_id res chain seq x y z
N VAL A 1 2.19 17.16 -2.24
CA VAL A 1 1.57 18.49 -2.48
C VAL A 1 2.44 19.52 -1.78
N GLN A 2 2.83 20.55 -2.50
CA GLN A 2 3.56 21.70 -1.92
C GLN A 2 2.64 22.42 -0.94
N LYS A 3 3.17 22.78 0.22
CA LYS A 3 2.45 23.51 1.27
C LYS A 3 3.04 24.89 1.43
N GLU A 4 2.19 25.88 1.53
CA GLU A 4 2.56 27.27 1.78
C GLU A 4 2.56 27.59 3.27
N VAL A 5 2.99 28.81 3.63
CA VAL A 5 2.92 29.31 5.00
C VAL A 5 1.45 29.31 5.46
N ASP A 6 1.22 28.95 6.72
CA ASP A 6 -0.10 28.81 7.35
C ASP A 6 -0.98 27.66 6.78
N ALA A 7 -0.43 26.80 5.93
CA ALA A 7 -1.15 25.62 5.46
C ALA A 7 -1.32 24.57 6.55
N LEU A 8 -2.51 23.93 6.57
CA LEU A 8 -2.81 22.86 7.53
C LEU A 8 -1.99 21.59 7.21
N LEU A 9 -1.27 21.10 8.20
CA LEU A 9 -0.59 19.81 8.18
C LEU A 9 -1.44 18.79 8.93
N LEU A 10 -1.80 17.69 8.26
CA LEU A 10 -2.62 16.64 8.85
C LEU A 10 -1.74 15.65 9.62
N SER A 11 -2.17 15.23 10.80
CA SER A 11 -1.48 14.18 11.56
C SER A 11 -1.46 12.87 10.74
N GLY A 12 -0.34 12.15 10.80
CA GLY A 12 -0.11 10.95 9.99
C GLY A 12 0.49 11.23 8.61
N SER A 13 0.63 12.50 8.19
CA SER A 13 1.42 12.88 7.03
C SER A 13 2.89 13.11 7.41
N PHE A 14 3.79 13.02 6.43
CA PHE A 14 5.21 13.29 6.59
C PHE A 14 5.69 14.29 5.53
N LEU A 15 6.75 15.01 5.86
CA LEU A 15 7.41 15.89 4.91
C LEU A 15 8.28 15.04 3.98
N ALA A 16 8.03 15.11 2.69
CA ALA A 16 8.82 14.42 1.68
C ALA A 16 10.18 15.10 1.48
N SER A 17 10.23 16.44 1.60
CA SER A 17 11.44 17.25 1.56
C SER A 17 11.24 18.55 2.34
N GLY A 18 12.34 19.17 2.77
CA GLY A 18 12.35 20.42 3.54
C GLY A 18 12.03 20.24 5.02
N SER A 19 12.04 21.37 5.74
CA SER A 19 11.71 21.47 7.16
C SER A 19 10.66 22.55 7.40
N VAL A 20 9.83 22.38 8.44
CA VAL A 20 8.77 23.33 8.78
C VAL A 20 8.59 23.43 10.30
N LEU A 21 8.29 24.61 10.78
CA LEU A 21 7.78 24.84 12.13
C LEU A 21 6.25 24.84 12.07
N ALA A 22 5.62 24.00 12.89
CA ALA A 22 4.18 23.88 12.93
C ALA A 22 3.64 24.04 14.36
N GLN A 23 2.53 24.73 14.52
CA GLN A 23 1.79 24.82 15.77
C GLN A 23 0.76 23.68 15.83
N VAL A 24 0.75 22.94 16.93
CA VAL A 24 -0.22 21.85 17.15
C VAL A 24 -1.59 22.42 17.50
N HIS A 25 -2.62 22.12 16.72
CA HIS A 25 -4.01 22.53 16.95
C HIS A 25 -4.87 21.43 17.57
N HIS A 26 -4.67 20.17 17.18
CA HIS A 26 -5.48 19.05 17.66
C HIS A 26 -4.58 17.94 18.17
N VAL A 27 -4.95 17.31 19.28
CA VAL A 27 -4.24 16.20 19.91
C VAL A 27 -5.18 15.04 20.28
N GLY A 28 -4.63 13.86 20.46
CA GLY A 28 -5.40 12.69 20.88
C GLY A 28 -6.47 12.27 19.87
N ALA A 29 -7.71 12.06 20.33
CA ALA A 29 -8.81 11.58 19.50
C ALA A 29 -9.30 12.57 18.43
N ASP A 30 -9.01 13.87 18.63
CA ASP A 30 -9.48 14.93 17.73
C ASP A 30 -8.57 15.12 16.51
N ASN A 31 -7.41 14.50 16.49
CA ASN A 31 -6.50 14.61 15.36
C ASN A 31 -6.98 13.76 14.15
N TYR A 32 -6.52 14.14 12.96
CA TYR A 32 -6.95 13.53 11.70
C TYR A 32 -6.64 12.01 11.62
N ALA A 33 -5.44 11.60 12.02
CA ALA A 33 -5.05 10.19 12.00
C ALA A 33 -5.89 9.33 12.94
N ALA A 34 -6.25 9.84 14.13
CA ALA A 34 -7.11 9.15 15.08
C ALA A 34 -8.54 8.97 14.52
N LYS A 35 -9.08 9.99 13.85
CA LYS A 35 -10.40 9.90 13.20
C LYS A 35 -10.40 8.85 12.09
N LEU A 36 -9.39 8.85 11.22
CA LEU A 36 -9.25 7.82 10.19
C LEU A 36 -9.12 6.41 10.78
N MET A 37 -8.36 6.27 11.88
CA MET A 37 -8.21 4.98 12.55
C MET A 37 -9.53 4.51 13.17
N LEU A 38 -10.35 5.40 13.71
CA LEU A 38 -11.69 5.07 14.21
C LEU A 38 -12.62 4.62 13.09
N GLU A 39 -12.61 5.31 11.96
CA GLU A 39 -13.38 4.92 10.77
C GLU A 39 -12.92 3.55 10.23
N ALA A 40 -11.60 3.32 10.16
CA ALA A 40 -11.04 2.04 9.73
C ALA A 40 -11.38 0.87 10.68
N LYS A 41 -11.59 1.14 11.97
CA LYS A 41 -12.02 0.14 12.95
C LYS A 41 -13.49 -0.26 12.83
N THR A 42 -14.31 0.52 12.12
CA THR A 42 -15.69 0.13 11.84
C THR A 42 -15.70 -0.97 10.78
N VAL A 43 -15.62 -2.22 11.24
CA VAL A 43 -15.68 -3.40 10.36
C VAL A 43 -17.10 -3.47 9.78
N LYS A 44 -17.22 -3.27 8.49
CA LYS A 44 -18.49 -3.56 7.79
C LYS A 44 -18.63 -5.08 7.71
N PRO A 45 -19.74 -5.65 8.26
CA PRO A 45 -19.92 -7.09 8.21
C PRO A 45 -19.95 -7.57 6.76
N ILE A 46 -19.16 -8.61 6.46
CA ILE A 46 -19.15 -9.21 5.13
C ILE A 46 -20.49 -9.87 4.87
N ASN A 47 -21.18 -9.44 3.82
CA ASN A 47 -22.46 -10.00 3.41
C ASN A 47 -22.25 -11.33 2.68
N SER A 48 -22.24 -12.45 3.43
CA SER A 48 -22.24 -13.79 2.84
C SER A 48 -23.56 -14.05 2.08
N ARG A 49 -23.48 -14.42 0.81
CA ARG A 49 -24.64 -14.83 0.01
C ARG A 49 -25.13 -16.22 0.43
N ILE A 50 -24.20 -17.10 0.81
CA ILE A 50 -24.55 -18.44 1.30
C ILE A 50 -25.38 -18.30 2.57
N MET A 51 -24.93 -17.47 3.52
CA MET A 51 -25.66 -17.25 4.77
C MET A 51 -27.06 -16.66 4.54
N LYS A 52 -27.17 -15.65 3.68
CA LYS A 52 -28.47 -15.09 3.27
C LYS A 52 -29.40 -16.13 2.62
N SER A 53 -28.84 -17.06 1.85
CA SER A 53 -29.63 -18.13 1.24
C SER A 53 -30.07 -19.17 2.28
N LEU A 54 -29.20 -19.49 3.24
CA LEU A 54 -29.55 -20.37 4.37
C LEU A 54 -30.63 -19.74 5.26
N ASP A 55 -30.54 -18.44 5.55
CA ASP A 55 -31.56 -17.72 6.33
C ASP A 55 -32.92 -17.69 5.60
N LYS A 56 -32.92 -17.48 4.28
CA LYS A 56 -34.14 -17.58 3.47
C LYS A 56 -34.74 -18.98 3.50
N LEU A 57 -33.91 -20.00 3.38
CA LEU A 57 -34.33 -21.40 3.45
C LEU A 57 -34.91 -21.73 4.81
N ALA A 58 -34.22 -21.32 5.90
CA ALA A 58 -34.69 -21.51 7.26
C ALA A 58 -36.01 -20.76 7.52
N GLY A 59 -36.12 -19.53 7.04
CA GLY A 59 -37.36 -18.76 7.16
C GLY A 59 -38.52 -19.36 6.38
N PHE A 60 -38.29 -19.88 5.17
CA PHE A 60 -39.30 -20.61 4.39
C PHE A 60 -39.75 -21.89 5.08
N THR A 61 -38.77 -22.71 5.51
CA THR A 61 -39.05 -23.96 6.25
C THR A 61 -39.81 -23.67 7.54
N GLY A 62 -39.43 -22.62 8.29
CA GLY A 62 -40.16 -22.21 9.51
C GLY A 62 -41.64 -21.87 9.27
N LYS A 63 -41.95 -21.21 8.15
CA LYS A 63 -43.33 -20.91 7.77
C LYS A 63 -44.16 -22.15 7.47
N ILE A 64 -43.56 -23.22 6.94
CA ILE A 64 -44.22 -24.48 6.64
C ILE A 64 -44.34 -25.35 7.90
N ILE A 65 -43.30 -25.38 8.74
CA ILE A 65 -43.25 -26.20 9.95
C ILE A 65 -44.37 -25.87 10.93
N ILE A 66 -44.76 -24.59 11.09
CA ILE A 66 -45.78 -24.19 12.04
C ILE A 66 -47.15 -24.80 11.68
N PRO A 67 -47.72 -24.60 10.46
CA PRO A 67 -49.03 -25.19 10.13
C PRO A 67 -48.98 -26.74 10.07
N PHE A 68 -47.83 -27.30 9.62
CA PHE A 68 -47.64 -28.75 9.60
C PHE A 68 -47.58 -29.35 11.00
N GLY A 69 -46.93 -28.67 11.93
CA GLY A 69 -46.88 -29.03 13.33
C GLY A 69 -48.28 -29.01 13.99
N LEU A 70 -49.04 -27.99 13.68
CA LEU A 70 -50.42 -27.92 14.19
C LEU A 70 -51.29 -29.05 13.59
N ALA A 71 -51.12 -29.36 12.32
CA ALA A 71 -51.82 -30.48 11.68
C ALA A 71 -51.47 -31.83 12.32
N LEU A 72 -50.17 -32.10 12.56
CA LEU A 72 -49.69 -33.31 13.22
C LEU A 72 -50.20 -33.43 14.68
N LEU A 73 -50.25 -32.30 15.37
CA LEU A 73 -50.78 -32.28 16.74
C LEU A 73 -52.26 -32.58 16.76
N LEU A 74 -53.06 -31.97 15.85
CA LEU A 74 -54.50 -32.23 15.74
C LEU A 74 -54.79 -33.68 15.31
N GLU A 75 -54.02 -34.22 14.38
CA GLU A 75 -54.09 -35.62 13.96
C GLU A 75 -53.86 -36.55 15.17
N ALA A 76 -52.80 -36.29 15.93
CA ALA A 76 -52.48 -37.14 17.10
C ALA A 76 -53.55 -37.11 18.20
N LEU A 77 -54.16 -35.92 18.43
CA LEU A 77 -55.20 -35.76 19.45
C LEU A 77 -56.52 -36.28 19.01
N ILE A 78 -56.97 -35.95 17.78
CA ILE A 78 -58.35 -36.20 17.32
C ILE A 78 -58.47 -37.57 16.65
N LEU A 79 -57.57 -37.90 15.72
CA LEU A 79 -57.65 -39.15 14.97
C LEU A 79 -57.07 -40.34 15.70
N LYS A 80 -55.95 -40.15 16.43
CA LYS A 80 -55.29 -41.23 17.17
C LYS A 80 -55.67 -41.31 18.63
N GLY A 81 -56.37 -40.33 19.17
CA GLY A 81 -56.81 -40.32 20.58
C GLY A 81 -55.69 -40.36 21.62
N LEU A 82 -54.53 -39.88 21.23
CA LEU A 82 -53.33 -39.94 22.11
C LEU A 82 -53.42 -38.87 23.23
N PRO A 83 -52.88 -39.15 24.43
CA PRO A 83 -52.73 -38.15 25.46
C PRO A 83 -52.01 -36.93 24.99
N LEU A 84 -52.35 -35.74 25.47
CA LEU A 84 -51.76 -34.46 25.05
C LEU A 84 -50.23 -34.46 25.15
N LYS A 85 -49.69 -35.03 26.25
CA LYS A 85 -48.24 -35.12 26.42
C LYS A 85 -47.52 -35.92 25.30
N SER A 86 -48.09 -37.07 24.94
CA SER A 86 -47.54 -37.94 23.87
C SER A 86 -47.71 -37.27 22.51
N SER A 87 -48.84 -36.61 22.26
CA SER A 87 -49.10 -35.86 21.00
C SER A 87 -48.15 -34.73 20.79
N VAL A 88 -47.85 -33.93 21.82
CA VAL A 88 -46.88 -32.84 21.77
C VAL A 88 -45.47 -33.38 21.52
N VAL A 89 -45.04 -34.42 22.23
CA VAL A 89 -43.70 -35.01 22.07
C VAL A 89 -43.52 -35.57 20.67
N ASN A 90 -44.48 -36.34 20.15
CA ASN A 90 -44.41 -36.94 18.84
C ASN A 90 -44.39 -35.88 17.72
N SER A 91 -45.25 -34.89 17.81
CA SER A 91 -45.28 -33.77 16.84
C SER A 91 -44.01 -32.96 16.87
N SER A 92 -43.48 -32.64 18.06
CA SER A 92 -42.22 -31.92 18.21
C SER A 92 -41.05 -32.70 17.64
N THR A 93 -41.00 -34.01 17.87
CA THR A 93 -39.92 -34.89 17.32
C THR A 93 -39.98 -34.91 15.79
N ALA A 94 -41.16 -35.05 15.21
CA ALA A 94 -41.30 -35.00 13.74
C ALA A 94 -40.86 -33.65 13.18
N LEU A 95 -41.24 -32.53 13.80
CA LEU A 95 -40.83 -31.17 13.38
C LEU A 95 -39.36 -30.95 13.50
N LEU A 96 -38.69 -31.43 14.55
CA LEU A 96 -37.23 -31.32 14.70
C LEU A 96 -36.48 -32.05 13.57
N GLY A 97 -37.02 -33.16 13.07
CA GLY A 97 -36.48 -33.88 11.90
C GLY A 97 -36.59 -33.13 10.59
N MET A 98 -37.56 -32.20 10.47
CA MET A 98 -37.77 -31.40 9.26
C MET A 98 -36.84 -30.18 9.15
N LEU A 99 -36.12 -29.80 10.21
CA LEU A 99 -35.25 -28.66 10.20
C LEU A 99 -33.93 -28.99 9.45
N PRO A 100 -33.53 -28.20 8.44
CA PRO A 100 -32.34 -28.46 7.63
C PRO A 100 -31.04 -28.03 8.36
N LYS A 101 -30.85 -28.43 9.60
CA LYS A 101 -29.68 -28.05 10.44
C LYS A 101 -28.36 -28.56 9.86
N GLY A 102 -28.38 -29.67 9.13
CA GLY A 102 -27.19 -30.27 8.54
C GLY A 102 -26.51 -29.39 7.49
N ILE A 103 -27.29 -28.61 6.72
CA ILE A 103 -26.76 -27.74 5.67
C ILE A 103 -25.91 -26.62 6.27
N ALA A 104 -26.40 -25.96 7.32
CA ALA A 104 -25.67 -24.89 8.02
C ALA A 104 -24.36 -25.43 8.61
N LEU A 105 -24.43 -26.60 9.26
CA LEU A 105 -23.24 -27.24 9.84
C LEU A 105 -22.19 -27.59 8.75
N LEU A 106 -22.62 -28.18 7.66
CA LEU A 106 -21.74 -28.52 6.51
C LEU A 106 -21.08 -27.26 5.93
N THR A 107 -21.84 -26.19 5.78
CA THR A 107 -21.32 -24.91 5.28
C THR A 107 -20.23 -24.35 6.21
N ILE A 108 -20.51 -24.29 7.51
CA ILE A 108 -19.55 -23.79 8.50
C ILE A 108 -18.29 -24.65 8.54
N THR A 109 -18.42 -25.97 8.57
CA THR A 109 -17.27 -26.89 8.56
C THR A 109 -16.45 -26.78 7.28
N SER A 110 -17.08 -26.58 6.14
CA SER A 110 -16.39 -26.37 4.86
C SER A 110 -15.60 -25.08 4.86
N LEU A 111 -16.21 -23.98 5.27
CA LEU A 111 -15.52 -22.68 5.40
C LEU A 111 -14.37 -22.73 6.41
N LEU A 112 -14.58 -23.37 7.55
CA LEU A 112 -13.52 -23.55 8.57
C LEU A 112 -12.34 -24.34 7.99
N THR A 113 -12.62 -25.44 7.26
CA THR A 113 -11.58 -26.23 6.61
C THR A 113 -10.79 -25.40 5.61
N ALA A 114 -11.45 -24.53 4.85
CA ALA A 114 -10.79 -23.63 3.92
C ALA A 114 -9.92 -22.59 4.63
N VAL A 115 -10.39 -22.01 5.73
CA VAL A 115 -9.59 -21.10 6.59
C VAL A 115 -8.34 -21.79 7.12
N ILE A 116 -8.47 -23.02 7.62
CA ILE A 116 -7.31 -23.81 8.09
C ILE A 116 -6.31 -24.05 6.96
N LYS A 117 -6.78 -24.44 5.76
CA LYS A 117 -5.90 -24.66 4.61
C LYS A 117 -5.16 -23.38 4.19
N LEU A 118 -5.82 -22.23 4.23
CA LEU A 118 -5.19 -20.93 3.96
C LEU A 118 -4.17 -20.57 5.03
N GLY A 119 -4.48 -20.83 6.31
CA GLY A 119 -3.56 -20.65 7.44
C GLY A 119 -2.27 -21.47 7.29
N LEU A 120 -2.38 -22.73 6.85
CA LEU A 120 -1.21 -23.59 6.54
C LEU A 120 -0.35 -23.01 5.42
N LYS A 121 -0.94 -22.22 4.51
CA LYS A 121 -0.23 -21.46 3.45
C LYS A 121 0.24 -20.07 3.93
N LYS A 122 0.23 -19.80 5.23
CA LYS A 122 0.62 -18.52 5.84
C LYS A 122 -0.28 -17.34 5.44
N VAL A 123 -1.52 -17.60 5.03
CA VAL A 123 -2.53 -16.58 4.74
C VAL A 123 -3.43 -16.43 5.96
N LEU A 124 -3.42 -15.25 6.57
CA LEU A 124 -4.29 -14.93 7.70
C LEU A 124 -5.67 -14.50 7.19
N VAL A 125 -6.70 -15.29 7.52
CA VAL A 125 -8.09 -14.96 7.21
C VAL A 125 -8.71 -14.30 8.44
N GLN A 126 -9.11 -13.04 8.34
CA GLN A 126 -9.73 -12.30 9.46
C GLN A 126 -11.19 -12.68 9.66
N GLU A 127 -11.92 -12.94 8.58
CA GLU A 127 -13.32 -13.34 8.62
C GLU A 127 -13.57 -14.59 7.76
N MET A 128 -14.25 -15.58 8.34
CA MET A 128 -14.52 -16.87 7.69
C MET A 128 -15.26 -16.71 6.34
N TYR A 129 -16.19 -15.77 6.25
CA TYR A 129 -16.98 -15.53 5.03
C TYR A 129 -16.19 -14.84 3.91
N SER A 130 -15.00 -14.30 4.19
CA SER A 130 -14.10 -13.76 3.15
C SER A 130 -13.70 -14.84 2.16
N VAL A 131 -13.62 -16.12 2.59
CA VAL A 131 -13.28 -17.26 1.74
C VAL A 131 -14.34 -17.45 0.65
N GLU A 132 -15.63 -17.25 0.96
CA GLU A 132 -16.70 -17.30 -0.02
C GLU A 132 -16.54 -16.21 -1.08
N THR A 133 -16.16 -14.99 -0.64
CA THR A 133 -15.94 -13.86 -1.55
C THR A 133 -14.72 -14.12 -2.42
N LEU A 134 -13.63 -14.62 -1.84
CA LEU A 134 -12.41 -14.97 -2.56
C LEU A 134 -12.66 -16.02 -3.65
N ALA A 135 -13.49 -17.02 -3.38
CA ALA A 135 -13.81 -18.08 -4.35
C ALA A 135 -14.59 -17.58 -5.58
N ARG A 136 -15.10 -16.35 -5.55
CA ARG A 136 -15.88 -15.73 -6.65
C ARG A 136 -15.15 -14.58 -7.34
N VAL A 137 -13.88 -14.35 -6.98
CA VAL A 137 -13.07 -13.32 -7.62
C VAL A 137 -12.75 -13.80 -9.04
N ASP A 138 -13.08 -12.99 -10.02
CA ASP A 138 -12.79 -13.17 -11.45
C ASP A 138 -11.79 -12.17 -11.98
N MET A 139 -11.53 -11.08 -11.25
CA MET A 139 -10.55 -10.05 -11.60
C MET A 139 -9.68 -9.73 -10.38
N LEU A 140 -8.36 -9.79 -10.56
CA LEU A 140 -7.37 -9.48 -9.54
C LEU A 140 -6.64 -8.18 -9.91
N CYS A 141 -6.83 -7.13 -9.11
CA CYS A 141 -6.09 -5.88 -9.23
C CYS A 141 -4.99 -5.85 -8.17
N LEU A 142 -3.74 -5.77 -8.60
CA LEU A 142 -2.59 -5.71 -7.70
C LEU A 142 -1.90 -4.36 -7.81
N ASP A 143 -1.53 -3.79 -6.67
CA ASP A 143 -0.59 -2.68 -6.62
C ASP A 143 0.83 -3.21 -6.88
N LYS A 144 1.66 -2.41 -7.55
CA LYS A 144 3.04 -2.79 -7.87
C LYS A 144 3.90 -2.72 -6.60
N THR A 145 3.95 -1.55 -5.99
CA THR A 145 4.94 -1.22 -4.95
C THR A 145 4.54 -1.79 -3.60
N GLY A 146 5.37 -2.66 -3.03
CA GLY A 146 5.11 -3.29 -1.74
C GLY A 146 4.07 -4.42 -1.77
N THR A 147 3.53 -4.78 -2.95
CA THR A 147 2.64 -5.92 -3.15
C THR A 147 3.28 -6.95 -4.07
N ILE A 148 3.63 -6.55 -5.29
CA ILE A 148 4.39 -7.39 -6.23
C ILE A 148 5.88 -7.27 -5.94
N THR A 149 6.35 -6.06 -5.61
CA THR A 149 7.73 -5.74 -5.25
C THR A 149 7.90 -5.66 -3.74
N GLN A 150 9.13 -5.67 -3.26
CA GLN A 150 9.44 -5.59 -1.83
C GLN A 150 9.19 -4.21 -1.22
N GLY A 151 8.98 -3.17 -2.03
CA GLY A 151 8.85 -1.78 -1.59
C GLY A 151 10.17 -1.19 -1.05
N LYS A 152 11.29 -1.83 -1.36
CA LYS A 152 12.64 -1.41 -0.95
C LYS A 152 13.47 -1.10 -2.18
N MET A 153 13.57 0.17 -2.51
CA MET A 153 14.39 0.60 -3.64
C MET A 153 15.87 0.32 -3.38
N GLN A 154 16.60 -0.09 -4.43
CA GLN A 154 18.02 -0.33 -4.43
C GLN A 154 18.65 0.28 -5.67
N VAL A 155 19.88 0.81 -5.54
CA VAL A 155 20.66 1.26 -6.69
C VAL A 155 21.28 0.02 -7.34
N GLU A 156 20.77 -0.35 -8.51
CA GLU A 156 21.21 -1.51 -9.28
C GLU A 156 22.53 -1.21 -10.01
N ALA A 157 22.55 -0.11 -10.76
CA ALA A 157 23.70 0.28 -11.54
C ALA A 157 23.95 1.79 -11.51
N VAL A 158 25.19 2.17 -11.69
CA VAL A 158 25.63 3.54 -11.97
C VAL A 158 26.42 3.49 -13.28
N LEU A 159 25.93 4.20 -14.27
CA LEU A 159 26.49 4.22 -15.62
C LEU A 159 27.15 5.59 -15.87
N PRO A 160 28.48 5.70 -15.88
CA PRO A 160 29.15 6.96 -16.23
C PRO A 160 28.81 7.40 -17.66
N LEU A 161 28.46 8.68 -17.81
CA LEU A 161 28.18 9.30 -19.10
C LEU A 161 29.35 10.14 -19.65
N THR A 162 30.38 10.30 -18.84
CA THR A 162 31.58 11.08 -19.19
C THR A 162 32.83 10.34 -18.77
N ALA A 163 33.91 10.46 -19.56
CA ALA A 163 35.22 9.94 -19.20
C ALA A 163 35.99 10.86 -18.23
N THR A 164 35.51 12.08 -18.00
CA THR A 164 36.20 13.08 -17.15
C THR A 164 36.15 12.71 -15.67
N TYR A 165 35.04 12.08 -15.25
CA TYR A 165 34.84 11.64 -13.86
C TYR A 165 34.76 10.12 -13.83
N GLY A 166 35.77 9.47 -13.20
CA GLY A 166 35.74 8.02 -12.99
C GLY A 166 34.74 7.61 -11.90
N ASP A 167 34.55 6.31 -11.76
CA ASP A 167 33.55 5.74 -10.82
C ASP A 167 33.78 6.20 -9.37
N GLU A 168 35.03 6.34 -8.93
CA GLU A 168 35.37 6.82 -7.58
C GLU A 168 34.98 8.28 -7.38
N ALA A 169 35.17 9.13 -8.38
CA ALA A 169 34.77 10.54 -8.31
C ALA A 169 33.23 10.68 -8.29
N ILE A 170 32.52 9.93 -9.13
CA ILE A 170 31.06 9.88 -9.13
C ILE A 170 30.53 9.40 -7.78
N ALA A 171 31.12 8.34 -7.21
CA ALA A 171 30.74 7.83 -5.90
C ALA A 171 30.99 8.85 -4.79
N SER A 172 32.10 9.58 -4.82
CA SER A 172 32.43 10.64 -3.86
C SER A 172 31.44 11.82 -3.94
N ILE A 173 31.06 12.23 -5.15
CA ILE A 173 30.05 13.27 -5.38
C ILE A 173 28.68 12.82 -4.84
N LEU A 174 28.25 11.60 -5.15
CA LEU A 174 26.99 11.05 -4.66
C LEU A 174 26.98 10.90 -3.14
N THR A 175 28.08 10.45 -2.55
CA THR A 175 28.23 10.36 -1.09
C THR A 175 28.07 11.73 -0.44
N SER A 176 28.75 12.75 -0.97
CA SER A 176 28.65 14.11 -0.43
C SER A 176 27.27 14.70 -0.62
N TYR A 177 26.64 14.53 -1.79
CA TYR A 177 25.27 14.98 -2.06
C TYR A 177 24.27 14.35 -1.10
N ILE A 178 24.27 13.02 -0.97
CA ILE A 178 23.27 12.33 -0.17
C ILE A 178 23.48 12.49 1.35
N ALA A 179 24.71 12.70 1.80
CA ALA A 179 25.02 12.98 3.19
C ALA A 179 24.43 14.31 3.66
N HIS A 180 24.42 15.31 2.80
CA HIS A 180 23.84 16.62 3.07
C HIS A 180 22.34 16.72 2.74
N SER A 181 21.80 15.77 1.99
CA SER A 181 20.36 15.77 1.63
C SER A 181 19.48 15.40 2.82
N GLU A 182 18.46 16.20 3.06
CA GLU A 182 17.41 15.94 4.06
C GLU A 182 16.29 15.03 3.54
N ASP A 183 16.35 14.62 2.28
CA ASP A 183 15.32 13.79 1.65
C ASP A 183 15.23 12.41 2.30
N LYS A 184 14.00 12.03 2.68
CA LYS A 184 13.69 10.74 3.34
C LYS A 184 12.90 9.79 2.45
N ASN A 185 12.73 10.13 1.17
CA ASN A 185 12.01 9.29 0.22
C ASN A 185 12.77 7.98 -0.06
N PRO A 186 12.09 6.91 -0.55
CA PRO A 186 12.72 5.61 -0.81
C PRO A 186 13.92 5.67 -1.76
N THR A 187 13.91 6.58 -2.74
CA THR A 187 15.01 6.80 -3.68
C THR A 187 16.26 7.33 -2.98
N ALA A 188 16.10 8.37 -2.14
CA ALA A 188 17.22 8.92 -1.37
C ALA A 188 17.77 7.90 -0.37
N GLN A 189 16.91 7.07 0.21
CA GLN A 189 17.34 5.98 1.09
C GLN A 189 18.16 4.93 0.33
N ALA A 190 17.76 4.54 -0.87
CA ALA A 190 18.50 3.61 -1.72
C ALA A 190 19.90 4.14 -2.05
N ILE A 191 19.99 5.42 -2.43
CA ILE A 191 21.28 6.06 -2.72
C ILE A 191 22.16 6.12 -1.45
N ARG A 192 21.57 6.49 -0.30
CA ARG A 192 22.28 6.55 0.99
C ARG A 192 22.81 5.19 1.44
N GLN A 193 22.09 4.11 1.16
CA GLN A 193 22.55 2.75 1.47
C GLN A 193 23.71 2.29 0.58
N ARG A 194 23.73 2.72 -0.67
CA ARG A 194 24.77 2.33 -1.64
C ARG A 194 26.05 3.15 -1.48
N PHE A 195 25.92 4.47 -1.21
CA PHE A 195 27.02 5.40 -1.15
C PHE A 195 27.27 5.80 0.31
N VAL A 196 28.09 5.00 0.98
CA VAL A 196 28.53 5.23 2.37
C VAL A 196 30.01 5.54 2.35
N GLY A 197 30.41 6.68 2.92
CA GLY A 197 31.83 7.08 2.93
C GLY A 197 32.01 8.44 3.56
N GLU A 198 33.25 8.96 3.46
CA GLU A 198 33.58 10.31 3.90
C GLU A 198 33.04 11.36 2.95
N VAL A 199 32.56 12.46 3.51
CA VAL A 199 32.08 13.62 2.75
C VAL A 199 33.30 14.38 2.22
N ALA A 200 33.51 14.31 0.91
CA ALA A 200 34.64 14.97 0.26
C ALA A 200 34.39 16.44 -0.04
N TYR A 201 33.13 16.81 -0.24
CA TYR A 201 32.73 18.15 -0.68
C TYR A 201 31.73 18.76 0.33
N PRO A 202 32.12 19.83 1.06
CA PRO A 202 31.19 20.55 1.92
C PRO A 202 30.06 21.19 1.14
N MET A 203 28.85 21.22 1.73
CA MET A 203 27.69 21.87 1.14
C MET A 203 27.73 23.39 1.39
N LEU A 204 27.58 24.18 0.34
CA LEU A 204 27.42 25.62 0.39
C LEU A 204 25.93 26.02 0.37
N SER A 205 25.14 25.36 -0.47
CA SER A 205 23.74 25.68 -0.67
C SER A 205 22.96 24.44 -1.13
N ASN A 206 21.68 24.34 -0.75
CA ASN A 206 20.85 23.19 -1.08
C ASN A 206 19.48 23.65 -1.59
N LEU A 207 19.08 23.14 -2.75
CA LEU A 207 17.73 23.26 -3.30
C LEU A 207 17.09 21.86 -3.27
N PRO A 208 16.20 21.58 -2.30
CA PRO A 208 15.59 20.25 -2.13
C PRO A 208 14.84 19.80 -3.38
N PHE A 209 14.69 18.49 -3.53
CA PHE A 209 13.90 17.90 -4.61
C PHE A 209 12.47 18.44 -4.62
N SER A 210 11.95 18.74 -5.81
CA SER A 210 10.55 19.10 -6.01
C SER A 210 9.91 18.19 -7.06
N SER A 211 8.70 17.72 -6.80
CA SER A 211 7.93 16.90 -7.76
C SER A 211 7.58 17.66 -9.04
N ASP A 212 7.46 18.98 -8.98
CA ASP A 212 7.15 19.81 -10.14
C ASP A 212 8.37 19.96 -11.05
N ARG A 213 9.56 20.13 -10.45
CA ARG A 213 10.83 20.21 -11.18
C ARG A 213 11.39 18.83 -11.54
N LYS A 214 11.04 17.79 -10.75
CA LYS A 214 11.58 16.44 -10.84
C LYS A 214 13.10 16.35 -10.64
N TRP A 215 13.71 17.35 -10.04
CA TRP A 215 15.12 17.37 -9.68
C TRP A 215 15.38 18.20 -8.41
N GLY A 216 16.49 17.93 -7.75
CA GLY A 216 17.10 18.72 -6.68
C GLY A 216 18.51 19.11 -7.07
N ALA A 217 19.06 20.14 -6.43
CA ALA A 217 20.41 20.61 -6.68
C ALA A 217 21.12 20.98 -5.37
N MET A 218 22.45 20.87 -5.37
CA MET A 218 23.28 21.19 -4.23
C MET A 218 24.58 21.81 -4.71
N GLU A 219 24.91 22.99 -4.21
CA GLU A 219 26.21 23.63 -4.45
C GLU A 219 27.24 23.03 -3.48
N LEU A 220 28.28 22.42 -4.03
CA LEU A 220 29.38 21.77 -3.30
C LEU A 220 30.66 22.56 -3.47
N GLU A 221 31.38 22.80 -2.37
CA GLU A 221 32.58 23.59 -2.35
C GLU A 221 33.69 22.93 -3.20
N GLY A 222 34.31 23.71 -4.10
CA GLY A 222 35.36 23.27 -4.99
C GLY A 222 34.95 22.41 -6.18
N LEU A 223 33.63 22.09 -6.30
CA LEU A 223 33.08 21.25 -7.39
C LEU A 223 32.14 22.02 -8.30
N GLY A 224 31.19 22.79 -7.74
CA GLY A 224 30.10 23.45 -8.44
C GLY A 224 28.74 22.98 -7.97
N THR A 225 27.71 23.20 -8.80
CA THR A 225 26.32 22.82 -8.49
C THR A 225 26.00 21.43 -9.05
N VAL A 226 25.76 20.49 -8.18
CA VAL A 226 25.38 19.11 -8.51
C VAL A 226 23.86 19.00 -8.58
N PHE A 227 23.35 18.41 -9.66
CA PHE A 227 21.94 18.15 -9.91
C PHE A 227 21.67 16.65 -9.85
N LEU A 228 20.58 16.28 -9.21
CA LEU A 228 20.10 14.90 -9.19
C LEU A 228 18.59 14.89 -9.50
N GLY A 229 18.20 14.23 -10.59
CA GLY A 229 16.80 14.26 -11.00
C GLY A 229 16.47 13.40 -12.21
N ALA A 230 15.26 13.57 -12.72
CA ALA A 230 14.74 12.81 -13.84
C ALA A 230 15.49 13.16 -15.16
N PRO A 231 15.81 12.14 -15.99
CA PRO A 231 16.51 12.33 -17.26
C PRO A 231 15.85 13.38 -18.16
N GLU A 232 14.54 13.32 -18.31
CA GLU A 232 13.76 14.21 -19.19
C GLU A 232 13.82 15.69 -18.79
N MET A 233 14.23 15.97 -17.54
CA MET A 233 14.35 17.35 -17.04
C MET A 233 15.78 17.89 -17.13
N LEU A 234 16.78 17.03 -17.00
CA LEU A 234 18.19 17.42 -16.93
C LEU A 234 18.93 17.24 -18.25
N LEU A 235 18.54 16.27 -19.07
CA LEU A 235 19.17 16.01 -20.36
C LEU A 235 18.46 16.76 -21.49
N GLU A 236 19.21 17.12 -22.52
CA GLU A 236 18.65 17.69 -23.76
C GLU A 236 18.27 16.60 -24.77
N ASN A 237 19.05 15.53 -24.78
CA ASN A 237 18.85 14.39 -25.66
C ASN A 237 18.56 13.14 -24.84
N GLU A 238 17.74 12.26 -25.40
CA GLU A 238 17.46 10.96 -24.81
C GLU A 238 18.72 10.09 -24.85
N VAL A 239 19.06 9.49 -23.72
CA VAL A 239 20.19 8.55 -23.58
C VAL A 239 19.63 7.14 -23.73
N PRO A 240 20.13 6.33 -24.69
CA PRO A 240 19.58 4.99 -24.93
C PRO A 240 19.56 4.11 -23.70
N GLU A 241 20.60 4.16 -22.87
CA GLU A 241 20.73 3.38 -21.63
C GLU A 241 19.63 3.75 -20.61
N ALA A 242 19.25 5.03 -20.55
CA ALA A 242 18.16 5.49 -19.70
C ALA A 242 16.82 4.93 -20.16
N ARG A 243 16.60 4.91 -21.47
CA ARG A 243 15.38 4.36 -22.08
C ARG A 243 15.25 2.85 -21.81
N GLU A 244 16.30 2.10 -22.07
CA GLU A 244 16.31 0.64 -21.80
C GLU A 244 16.01 0.32 -20.33
N ALA A 245 16.59 1.06 -19.39
CA ALA A 245 16.31 0.89 -17.97
C ALA A 245 14.85 1.21 -17.61
N LEU A 246 14.29 2.29 -18.18
CA LEU A 246 12.87 2.64 -18.00
C LEU A 246 11.93 1.58 -18.56
N GLU A 247 12.25 1.00 -19.74
CA GLU A 247 11.47 -0.09 -20.35
C GLU A 247 11.48 -1.36 -19.48
N ARG A 248 12.57 -1.61 -18.74
CA ARG A 248 12.64 -2.70 -17.72
C ARG A 248 11.84 -2.38 -16.45
N GLY A 249 11.27 -1.18 -16.34
CA GLY A 249 10.49 -0.74 -15.17
C GLY A 249 11.34 -0.20 -14.03
N SER A 250 12.62 0.04 -14.25
CA SER A 250 13.53 0.71 -13.31
C SER A 250 13.25 2.20 -13.26
N ARG A 251 13.55 2.83 -12.12
CA ARG A 251 13.61 4.28 -12.02
C ARG A 251 15.01 4.74 -12.39
N VAL A 252 15.11 5.72 -13.28
CA VAL A 252 16.39 6.29 -13.70
C VAL A 252 16.51 7.71 -13.19
N LEU A 253 17.67 8.04 -12.61
CA LEU A 253 18.07 9.40 -12.25
C LEU A 253 19.35 9.77 -12.97
N VAL A 254 19.50 11.05 -13.24
CA VAL A 254 20.72 11.64 -13.78
C VAL A 254 21.42 12.40 -12.67
N LEU A 255 22.73 12.12 -12.51
CA LEU A 255 23.65 12.99 -11.81
C LEU A 255 24.28 13.92 -12.82
N ALA A 256 24.19 15.23 -12.59
CA ALA A 256 24.77 16.23 -13.47
C ALA A 256 25.46 17.34 -12.68
N LEU A 257 26.35 18.06 -13.31
CA LEU A 257 27.16 19.14 -12.75
C LEU A 257 27.05 20.39 -13.61
N SER A 258 27.03 21.55 -12.95
CA SER A 258 27.14 22.88 -13.59
C SER A 258 28.11 23.75 -12.80
N GLN A 259 28.74 24.69 -13.45
CA GLN A 259 29.57 25.71 -12.82
C GLN A 259 28.76 26.96 -12.42
N GLU A 260 27.50 27.06 -12.89
CA GLU A 260 26.61 28.13 -12.48
C GLU A 260 26.18 27.95 -11.02
N LYS A 261 26.09 29.08 -10.30
CA LYS A 261 25.62 29.09 -8.90
C LYS A 261 24.11 28.87 -8.83
N LEU A 262 23.66 28.28 -7.73
CA LEU A 262 22.29 27.95 -7.49
C LEU A 262 21.44 29.20 -7.23
N ASP A 263 20.40 29.45 -8.07
CA ASP A 263 19.41 30.50 -7.84
C ASP A 263 18.15 29.91 -7.15
N HIS A 264 17.94 30.30 -5.90
CA HIS A 264 16.80 29.87 -5.10
C HIS A 264 15.48 30.58 -5.46
N HIS A 265 15.56 31.80 -6.07
CA HIS A 265 14.35 32.57 -6.40
C HIS A 265 13.71 32.11 -7.71
N LYS A 266 14.55 31.68 -8.65
CA LYS A 266 14.09 31.14 -9.94
C LYS A 266 14.90 29.90 -10.29
N PRO A 267 14.60 28.75 -9.66
CA PRO A 267 15.34 27.53 -9.89
C PRO A 267 15.07 27.03 -11.32
N GLN A 268 16.02 27.29 -12.20
CA GLN A 268 16.01 26.85 -13.59
C GLN A 268 17.19 25.92 -13.86
N LYS A 269 17.05 25.08 -14.86
CA LYS A 269 18.14 24.25 -15.35
C LYS A 269 19.21 25.16 -15.98
N PRO A 270 20.48 25.07 -15.54
CA PRO A 270 21.56 25.83 -16.16
C PRO A 270 21.81 25.45 -17.63
N SER A 271 22.41 26.37 -18.37
CA SER A 271 22.76 26.13 -19.78
C SER A 271 24.02 25.29 -19.96
N ASP A 272 24.91 25.27 -18.95
CA ASP A 272 26.19 24.56 -18.95
C ASP A 272 26.12 23.18 -18.30
N ILE A 273 24.92 22.63 -18.09
CA ILE A 273 24.74 21.38 -17.37
C ILE A 273 25.40 20.20 -18.09
N GLN A 274 26.28 19.51 -17.41
CA GLN A 274 26.98 18.33 -17.89
C GLN A 274 26.48 17.08 -17.14
N ALA A 275 25.96 16.10 -17.86
CA ALA A 275 25.62 14.83 -17.29
C ALA A 275 26.88 14.02 -16.93
N LEU A 276 26.92 13.54 -15.69
CA LEU A 276 28.06 12.75 -15.18
C LEU A 276 27.76 11.25 -15.21
N ALA A 277 26.56 10.85 -14.72
CA ALA A 277 26.18 9.46 -14.62
C ALA A 277 24.66 9.28 -14.63
N LEU A 278 24.21 8.07 -15.02
CA LEU A 278 22.88 7.56 -14.79
C LEU A 278 22.88 6.64 -13.58
N LEU A 279 21.88 6.78 -12.72
CA LEU A 279 21.61 5.86 -11.61
C LEU A 279 20.36 5.06 -11.96
N GLU A 280 20.49 3.76 -12.09
CA GLU A 280 19.37 2.83 -12.23
C GLU A 280 18.95 2.34 -10.85
N ILE A 281 17.68 2.53 -10.51
CA ILE A 281 17.11 2.19 -9.20
C ILE A 281 15.93 1.26 -9.41
N LEU A 282 16.02 0.08 -8.83
CA LEU A 282 15.03 -0.97 -8.92
C LEU A 282 14.32 -1.16 -7.58
N ASP A 283 13.05 -1.56 -7.65
CA ASP A 283 12.28 -2.10 -6.53
C ASP A 283 12.11 -3.61 -6.79
N PRO A 284 12.97 -4.46 -6.18
CA PRO A 284 12.99 -5.91 -6.46
C PRO A 284 11.75 -6.66 -5.96
#